data_ed6d5ab1f851f5a5ebd52540db6fc313
#
_entry.id   ed6d5ab1f851f5a5ebd52540db6fc313
#
_cell.length_a   1.000
_cell.length_b   1.000
_cell.length_c   1.000
_cell.angle_alpha   90.00
_cell.angle_beta   90.00
_cell.angle_gamma   90.00
#
_symmetry.space_group_name_H-M   'P 1'
#
loop_
_entity.id
_entity.type
_entity.pdbx_description
1 polymer ?
#
loop_
_entity_poly.entity_id
_entity_poly.type
_entity_poly.pdbx_seq_one_letter_code
_entity_poly.pdbx_strand_id
1 'polypeptide(L)'
;LEPRRMIDLARDSDCDGWLIDTLTKDGRNLFDFIPEAELRDMVFEGKQLGMSTALSGHLKLDDLDELARINPDIVGVRGAVCSKGERTDGVYWEAVAEFKRQLGLRQTGEIDVREGALAPASGNGSSNGDSGWLVIDGTGKTCAGILAELTAQVQRDTASFVEVVMPDVLNTYDVIVWAENGGHSIITQRKDETGSVRILIKP
;
A
#
# COMPACT_ATOMS: atom_id res chain seq x y z
N LEU A 1 3.36 -16.78 17.24
CA LEU A 1 4.54 -16.37 16.44
C LEU A 1 4.32 -14.91 16.09
N GLU A 2 5.31 -14.07 16.27
CA GLU A 2 5.27 -12.68 15.87
C GLU A 2 5.25 -12.60 14.33
N PRO A 3 4.28 -11.93 13.69
CA PRO A 3 4.10 -11.99 12.24
C PRO A 3 5.36 -11.56 11.45
N ARG A 4 6.07 -10.55 11.92
CA ARG A 4 7.29 -10.05 11.27
C ARG A 4 8.40 -11.07 11.14
N ARG A 5 8.52 -12.01 12.07
CA ARG A 5 9.53 -13.09 12.00
C ARG A 5 9.36 -14.00 10.77
N MET A 6 8.20 -13.96 10.13
CA MET A 6 7.99 -14.73 8.90
C MET A 6 8.85 -14.22 7.74
N ILE A 7 9.09 -12.91 7.66
CA ILE A 7 9.94 -12.32 6.61
C ILE A 7 11.37 -12.83 6.78
N ASP A 8 11.89 -12.81 8.01
CA ASP A 8 13.23 -13.34 8.31
C ASP A 8 13.33 -14.83 7.97
N LEU A 9 12.32 -15.61 8.35
CA LEU A 9 12.28 -17.04 8.04
C LEU A 9 12.22 -17.29 6.53
N ALA A 10 11.43 -16.53 5.79
CA ALA A 10 11.33 -16.66 4.34
C ALA A 10 12.65 -16.30 3.65
N ARG A 11 13.30 -15.21 4.09
CA ARG A 11 14.61 -14.79 3.59
C ARG A 11 15.67 -15.85 3.88
N ASP A 12 15.77 -16.30 5.14
CA ASP A 12 16.80 -17.23 5.58
C ASP A 12 16.62 -18.64 4.99
N SER A 13 15.40 -18.94 4.50
CA SER A 13 15.06 -20.20 3.82
C SER A 13 15.04 -20.10 2.31
N ASP A 14 15.49 -18.98 1.73
CA ASP A 14 15.55 -18.74 0.27
C ASP A 14 14.18 -18.93 -0.40
N CYS A 15 13.12 -18.42 0.24
CA CYS A 15 11.76 -18.49 -0.29
C CYS A 15 11.50 -17.37 -1.31
N ASP A 16 10.75 -17.69 -2.38
CA ASP A 16 10.34 -16.71 -3.40
C ASP A 16 9.23 -15.75 -2.92
N GLY A 17 8.64 -16.02 -1.77
CA GLY A 17 7.57 -15.20 -1.22
C GLY A 17 7.02 -15.74 0.10
N TRP A 18 6.04 -15.01 0.64
CA TRP A 18 5.38 -15.36 1.88
C TRP A 18 3.88 -15.08 1.85
N LEU A 19 3.14 -15.80 2.68
CA LEU A 19 1.69 -15.66 2.84
C LEU A 19 1.33 -15.51 4.32
N ILE A 20 0.49 -14.53 4.63
CA ILE A 20 -0.23 -14.43 5.91
C ILE A 20 -1.69 -14.83 5.71
N ASP A 21 -2.18 -15.76 6.53
CA ASP A 21 -3.60 -16.12 6.63
C ASP A 21 -3.99 -16.24 8.12
N THR A 22 -5.25 -15.95 8.44
CA THR A 22 -5.80 -16.16 9.77
C THR A 22 -6.04 -17.64 10.05
N LEU A 23 -5.46 -18.15 11.13
CA LEU A 23 -5.68 -19.53 11.58
C LEU A 23 -7.10 -19.74 12.11
N THR A 24 -7.58 -18.79 12.92
CA THR A 24 -8.90 -18.85 13.55
C THR A 24 -9.97 -18.37 12.57
N LYS A 25 -11.04 -19.16 12.43
CA LYS A 25 -12.16 -18.86 11.51
C LYS A 25 -13.43 -18.55 12.32
N ASP A 26 -13.34 -17.52 13.17
CA ASP A 26 -14.40 -17.06 14.09
C ASP A 26 -15.11 -15.77 13.62
N GLY A 27 -14.94 -15.41 12.36
CA GLY A 27 -15.53 -14.22 11.76
C GLY A 27 -14.61 -13.00 11.76
N ARG A 28 -13.51 -13.03 12.52
CA ARG A 28 -12.49 -11.99 12.47
C ARG A 28 -11.70 -12.07 11.17
N ASN A 29 -11.33 -10.90 10.66
CA ASN A 29 -10.48 -10.81 9.47
C ASN A 29 -9.01 -10.56 9.84
N LEU A 30 -8.16 -10.44 8.82
CA LEU A 30 -6.72 -10.22 9.00
C LEU A 30 -6.41 -8.95 9.81
N PHE A 31 -7.16 -7.87 9.59
CA PHE A 31 -6.97 -6.57 10.23
C PHE A 31 -7.35 -6.55 11.73
N ASP A 32 -8.15 -7.53 12.18
CA ASP A 32 -8.45 -7.72 13.60
C ASP A 32 -7.24 -8.29 14.38
N PHE A 33 -6.25 -8.86 13.67
CA PHE A 33 -5.08 -9.50 14.27
C PHE A 33 -3.79 -8.71 14.06
N ILE A 34 -3.65 -8.07 12.90
CA ILE A 34 -2.44 -7.32 12.53
C ILE A 34 -2.88 -5.94 12.02
N PRO A 35 -2.42 -4.85 12.63
CA PRO A 35 -2.74 -3.50 12.17
C PRO A 35 -2.31 -3.27 10.72
N GLU A 36 -3.08 -2.46 9.99
CA GLU A 36 -2.78 -2.09 8.59
C GLU A 36 -1.35 -1.59 8.41
N ALA A 37 -0.89 -0.73 9.33
CA ALA A 37 0.46 -0.17 9.27
C ALA A 37 1.54 -1.27 9.29
N GLU A 38 1.38 -2.26 10.17
CA GLU A 38 2.32 -3.37 10.29
C GLU A 38 2.32 -4.25 9.03
N LEU A 39 1.13 -4.57 8.50
CA LEU A 39 1.00 -5.33 7.24
C LEU A 39 1.65 -4.59 6.07
N ARG A 40 1.48 -3.27 6.01
CA ARG A 40 2.09 -2.44 4.96
C ARG A 40 3.61 -2.47 5.04
N ASP A 41 4.17 -2.30 6.24
CA ASP A 41 5.61 -2.38 6.46
C ASP A 41 6.15 -3.75 6.06
N MET A 42 5.43 -4.83 6.41
CA MET A 42 5.81 -6.20 6.05
C MET A 42 5.77 -6.44 4.54
N VAL A 43 4.72 -5.99 3.87
CA VAL A 43 4.61 -6.09 2.40
C VAL A 43 5.73 -5.29 1.72
N PHE A 44 5.99 -4.09 2.22
CA PHE A 44 7.08 -3.26 1.70
C PHE A 44 8.44 -3.97 1.85
N GLU A 45 8.76 -4.48 3.04
CA GLU A 45 10.01 -5.21 3.31
C GLU A 45 10.14 -6.46 2.44
N GLY A 46 9.06 -7.25 2.29
CA GLY A 46 9.07 -8.42 1.41
C GLY A 46 9.38 -8.06 -0.05
N LYS A 47 8.78 -6.99 -0.56
CA LYS A 47 9.05 -6.49 -1.93
C LYS A 47 10.48 -5.98 -2.10
N GLN A 48 11.03 -5.33 -1.09
CA GLN A 48 12.44 -4.90 -1.07
C GLN A 48 13.41 -6.09 -1.19
N LEU A 49 13.03 -7.21 -0.59
CA LEU A 49 13.79 -8.47 -0.66
C LEU A 49 13.53 -9.26 -1.96
N GLY A 50 12.71 -8.74 -2.86
CA GLY A 50 12.34 -9.41 -4.11
C GLY A 50 11.35 -10.56 -3.94
N MET A 51 10.67 -10.64 -2.79
CA MET A 51 9.70 -11.70 -2.49
C MET A 51 8.31 -11.32 -2.97
N SER A 52 7.53 -12.30 -3.40
CA SER A 52 6.09 -12.17 -3.60
C SER A 52 5.38 -12.11 -2.25
N THR A 53 4.49 -11.15 -2.09
CA THR A 53 3.76 -10.90 -0.85
C THR A 53 2.30 -11.27 -0.99
N ALA A 54 1.76 -12.08 -0.07
CA ALA A 54 0.39 -12.55 -0.12
C ALA A 54 -0.34 -12.33 1.21
N LEU A 55 -1.55 -11.78 1.13
CA LEU A 55 -2.43 -11.58 2.28
C LEU A 55 -3.74 -12.34 2.09
N SER A 56 -4.18 -13.03 3.13
CA SER A 56 -5.43 -13.77 3.21
C SER A 56 -5.99 -13.70 4.63
N GLY A 57 -7.23 -14.11 4.85
CA GLY A 57 -7.80 -14.14 6.18
C GLY A 57 -9.12 -13.41 6.30
N HIS A 58 -10.20 -14.03 5.79
CA HIS A 58 -11.56 -13.51 5.89
C HIS A 58 -11.76 -12.11 5.31
N LEU A 59 -10.93 -11.75 4.31
CA LEU A 59 -10.99 -10.48 3.61
C LEU A 59 -12.30 -10.33 2.83
N LYS A 60 -12.85 -9.10 2.82
CA LYS A 60 -14.15 -8.74 2.24
C LYS A 60 -13.99 -7.55 1.28
N LEU A 61 -15.09 -7.20 0.61
CA LEU A 61 -15.14 -5.99 -0.22
C LEU A 61 -14.93 -4.70 0.58
N ASP A 62 -15.32 -4.70 1.86
CA ASP A 62 -15.13 -3.54 2.74
C ASP A 62 -13.66 -3.28 3.09
N ASP A 63 -12.79 -4.28 2.90
CA ASP A 63 -11.34 -4.20 3.18
C ASP A 63 -10.52 -3.74 1.96
N LEU A 64 -11.18 -3.42 0.83
CA LEU A 64 -10.50 -3.07 -0.43
C LEU A 64 -9.63 -1.82 -0.33
N ASP A 65 -10.02 -0.87 0.51
CA ASP A 65 -9.26 0.37 0.69
C ASP A 65 -7.96 0.10 1.44
N GLU A 66 -8.00 -0.70 2.51
CA GLU A 66 -6.83 -1.19 3.26
C GLU A 66 -5.90 -1.99 2.35
N LEU A 67 -6.46 -2.93 1.59
CA LEU A 67 -5.70 -3.76 0.65
C LEU A 67 -5.04 -2.92 -0.45
N ALA A 68 -5.71 -1.88 -0.95
CA ALA A 68 -5.14 -0.98 -1.94
C ALA A 68 -3.97 -0.16 -1.36
N ARG A 69 -4.08 0.31 -0.11
CA ARG A 69 -3.00 1.05 0.59
C ARG A 69 -1.80 0.17 0.91
N ILE A 70 -2.04 -1.08 1.32
CA ILE A 70 -0.98 -2.06 1.63
C ILE A 70 -0.31 -2.54 0.34
N ASN A 71 -1.09 -2.71 -0.73
CA ASN A 71 -0.65 -3.13 -2.06
C ASN A 71 0.16 -4.45 -2.09
N PRO A 72 -0.37 -5.56 -1.53
CA PRO A 72 0.28 -6.85 -1.66
C PRO A 72 0.21 -7.35 -3.12
N ASP A 73 1.11 -8.27 -3.51
CA ASP A 73 1.11 -8.85 -4.85
C ASP A 73 -0.06 -9.81 -5.07
N ILE A 74 -0.49 -10.49 -3.99
CA ILE A 74 -1.55 -11.47 -4.02
C ILE A 74 -2.53 -11.20 -2.87
N VAL A 75 -3.83 -11.18 -3.19
CA VAL A 75 -4.92 -11.12 -2.22
C VAL A 75 -5.74 -12.41 -2.29
N GLY A 76 -5.73 -13.17 -1.20
CA GLY A 76 -6.47 -14.43 -1.07
C GLY A 76 -7.87 -14.19 -0.50
N VAL A 77 -8.91 -14.40 -1.29
CA VAL A 77 -10.32 -14.30 -0.86
C VAL A 77 -11.07 -15.59 -1.13
N ARG A 78 -11.99 -15.95 -0.24
CA ARG A 78 -12.90 -17.07 -0.44
C ARG A 78 -14.33 -16.68 -0.09
N GLY A 79 -14.62 -16.34 1.16
CA GLY A 79 -15.98 -15.99 1.59
C GLY A 79 -16.61 -14.84 0.80
N ALA A 80 -15.82 -13.82 0.50
CA ALA A 80 -16.28 -12.65 -0.27
C ALA A 80 -16.70 -12.96 -1.72
N VAL A 81 -16.27 -14.09 -2.26
CA VAL A 81 -16.54 -14.52 -3.65
C VAL A 81 -17.37 -15.81 -3.74
N CYS A 82 -17.92 -16.27 -2.62
CA CYS A 82 -18.85 -17.37 -2.57
C CYS A 82 -20.31 -16.87 -2.52
N SER A 83 -21.25 -17.72 -2.95
CA SER A 83 -22.69 -17.42 -2.84
C SER A 83 -23.07 -17.14 -1.39
N LYS A 84 -23.82 -16.06 -1.16
CA LYS A 84 -24.30 -15.64 0.16
C LYS A 84 -23.20 -15.50 1.24
N GLY A 85 -21.92 -15.42 0.84
CA GLY A 85 -20.81 -15.37 1.78
C GLY A 85 -20.50 -16.70 2.49
N GLU A 86 -21.17 -17.78 2.12
CA GLU A 86 -21.00 -19.08 2.73
C GLU A 86 -19.84 -19.85 2.07
N ARG A 87 -18.85 -20.27 2.87
CA ARG A 87 -17.64 -20.97 2.38
C ARG A 87 -17.95 -22.36 1.81
N THR A 88 -19.11 -22.94 2.10
CA THR A 88 -19.60 -24.23 1.61
C THR A 88 -20.13 -24.14 0.19
N ASP A 89 -20.52 -22.93 -0.24
CA ASP A 89 -20.98 -22.69 -1.60
C ASP A 89 -19.79 -22.54 -2.56
N GLY A 90 -20.04 -22.75 -3.85
CA GLY A 90 -19.03 -22.62 -4.89
C GLY A 90 -18.52 -21.18 -5.04
N VAL A 91 -17.30 -21.02 -5.50
CA VAL A 91 -16.74 -19.72 -5.87
C VAL A 91 -17.37 -19.27 -7.19
N TYR A 92 -17.84 -18.03 -7.22
CA TYR A 92 -18.41 -17.39 -8.41
C TYR A 92 -17.32 -16.58 -9.13
N TRP A 93 -17.05 -16.92 -10.36
CA TRP A 93 -16.01 -16.25 -11.13
C TRP A 93 -16.30 -14.76 -11.34
N GLU A 94 -17.60 -14.38 -11.46
CA GLU A 94 -18.03 -12.99 -11.57
C GLU A 94 -17.69 -12.19 -10.31
N ALA A 95 -17.86 -12.80 -9.13
CA ALA A 95 -17.50 -12.16 -7.86
C ALA A 95 -15.99 -11.99 -7.72
N VAL A 96 -15.21 -12.96 -8.21
CA VAL A 96 -13.75 -12.86 -8.27
C VAL A 96 -13.33 -11.72 -9.22
N ALA A 97 -13.94 -11.67 -10.41
CA ALA A 97 -13.66 -10.64 -11.40
C ALA A 97 -13.99 -9.25 -10.86
N GLU A 98 -15.14 -9.11 -10.18
CA GLU A 98 -15.55 -7.84 -9.57
C GLU A 98 -14.63 -7.44 -8.41
N PHE A 99 -14.25 -8.37 -7.54
CA PHE A 99 -13.29 -8.10 -6.46
C PHE A 99 -11.95 -7.58 -7.03
N LYS A 100 -11.43 -8.29 -8.04
CA LYS A 100 -10.20 -7.89 -8.72
C LYS A 100 -10.32 -6.51 -9.38
N ARG A 101 -11.44 -6.25 -10.07
CA ARG A 101 -11.72 -4.96 -10.72
C ARG A 101 -11.75 -3.83 -9.69
N GLN A 102 -12.49 -4.01 -8.61
CA GLN A 102 -12.64 -3.01 -7.54
C GLN A 102 -11.32 -2.71 -6.84
N LEU A 103 -10.49 -3.73 -6.58
CA LEU A 103 -9.15 -3.54 -6.03
C LEU A 103 -8.26 -2.78 -7.03
N GLY A 104 -8.27 -3.19 -8.30
CA GLY A 104 -7.50 -2.54 -9.36
C GLY A 104 -7.84 -1.06 -9.51
N LEU A 105 -9.11 -0.70 -9.53
CA LEU A 105 -9.56 0.71 -9.63
C LEU A 105 -9.04 1.58 -8.48
N ARG A 106 -8.89 1.00 -7.28
CA ARG A 106 -8.31 1.70 -6.12
C ARG A 106 -6.80 1.82 -6.23
N GLN A 107 -6.14 0.77 -6.69
CA GLN A 107 -4.69 0.77 -6.89
C GLN A 107 -4.27 1.72 -8.02
N THR A 108 -5.11 1.93 -9.04
CA THR A 108 -4.87 2.88 -10.14
C THR A 108 -5.33 4.30 -9.82
N GLY A 109 -6.07 4.50 -8.72
CA GLY A 109 -6.60 5.79 -8.32
C GLY A 109 -7.85 6.24 -9.07
N GLU A 110 -8.51 5.34 -9.84
CA GLU A 110 -9.81 5.61 -10.46
C GLU A 110 -10.95 5.69 -9.43
N ILE A 111 -10.80 5.00 -8.31
CA ILE A 111 -11.67 5.11 -7.14
C ILE A 111 -10.83 5.63 -5.99
N ASP A 112 -11.29 6.71 -5.36
CA ASP A 112 -10.64 7.27 -4.19
C ASP A 112 -10.63 6.25 -3.05
N VAL A 113 -9.46 6.05 -2.48
CA VAL A 113 -9.25 5.21 -1.30
C VAL A 113 -9.49 6.05 -0.06
N ARG A 114 -10.39 5.60 0.83
CA ARG A 114 -10.63 6.27 2.11
C ARG A 114 -9.32 6.36 2.89
N GLU A 115 -9.11 7.48 3.57
CA GLU A 115 -7.97 7.64 4.49
C GLU A 115 -8.00 6.53 5.54
N GLY A 116 -6.87 5.83 5.70
CA GLY A 116 -6.72 4.79 6.71
C GLY A 116 -6.61 5.39 8.12
N ALA A 117 -6.67 4.55 9.14
CA ALA A 117 -6.52 4.91 10.55
C ALA A 117 -5.16 5.57 10.92
N LEU A 118 -4.32 5.84 9.92
CA LEU A 118 -3.07 6.60 10.03
C LEU A 118 -3.25 8.10 9.76
N ALA A 119 -4.47 8.58 9.55
CA ALA A 119 -4.72 10.00 9.72
C ALA A 119 -4.26 10.37 11.14
N PRO A 120 -3.39 11.37 11.34
CA PRO A 120 -3.00 11.79 12.68
C PRO A 120 -4.28 12.06 13.46
N ALA A 121 -4.36 11.50 14.69
CA ALA A 121 -5.48 11.77 15.57
C ALA A 121 -5.67 13.28 15.59
N SER A 122 -6.74 13.77 14.95
CA SER A 122 -7.03 15.19 14.87
C SER A 122 -7.31 15.68 16.27
N GLY A 123 -6.28 16.29 16.85
CA GLY A 123 -6.50 17.21 17.96
C GLY A 123 -7.46 18.29 17.44
N ASN A 124 -8.56 18.52 18.15
CA ASN A 124 -9.52 19.56 17.94
C ASN A 124 -8.84 20.89 17.58
N GLY A 125 -9.06 21.38 16.38
CA GLY A 125 -8.57 22.69 15.94
C GLY A 125 -9.10 23.01 14.55
N SER A 126 -10.29 23.57 14.51
CA SER A 126 -10.88 24.48 13.51
C SER A 126 -10.12 24.70 12.20
N SER A 127 -10.80 24.26 11.10
CA SER A 127 -10.93 24.93 9.79
C SER A 127 -9.73 25.70 9.21
N ASN A 128 -9.20 25.21 8.17
CA ASN A 128 -8.99 25.69 6.81
C ASN A 128 -7.84 24.90 6.18
N GLY A 129 -8.16 24.03 5.23
CA GLY A 129 -7.38 23.77 4.03
C GLY A 129 -5.87 23.59 4.15
N ASP A 130 -5.39 22.78 5.07
CA ASP A 130 -3.99 22.32 5.01
C ASP A 130 -3.95 20.86 5.44
N SER A 131 -4.30 19.99 4.48
CA SER A 131 -3.94 18.58 4.59
C SER A 131 -2.43 18.55 4.44
N GLY A 132 -1.70 18.08 5.43
CA GLY A 132 -0.24 17.93 5.41
C GLY A 132 0.28 16.96 4.33
N TRP A 133 -0.36 16.98 3.18
CA TRP A 133 -0.13 16.16 2.00
C TRP A 133 0.25 17.06 0.82
N LEU A 134 1.43 16.87 0.27
CA LEU A 134 1.93 17.59 -0.87
C LEU A 134 2.09 16.64 -2.06
N VAL A 135 1.66 17.07 -3.25
CA VAL A 135 1.89 16.33 -4.50
C VAL A 135 2.92 17.06 -5.34
N ILE A 136 3.99 16.35 -5.72
CA ILE A 136 5.00 16.82 -6.67
C ILE A 136 4.75 16.11 -8.00
N ASP A 137 4.25 16.84 -8.98
CA ASP A 137 4.10 16.35 -10.35
C ASP A 137 5.44 16.45 -11.10
N GLY A 138 5.98 15.29 -11.46
CA GLY A 138 7.21 15.15 -12.22
C GLY A 138 7.04 15.25 -13.73
N THR A 139 5.82 15.46 -14.22
CA THR A 139 5.54 15.56 -15.67
C THR A 139 6.35 16.70 -16.28
N GLY A 140 7.15 16.39 -17.29
CA GLY A 140 8.02 17.35 -17.95
C GLY A 140 9.23 17.84 -17.15
N LYS A 141 9.45 17.28 -15.94
CA LYS A 141 10.63 17.58 -15.14
C LYS A 141 11.73 16.53 -15.34
N THR A 142 12.98 16.96 -15.20
CA THR A 142 14.11 16.03 -15.10
C THR A 142 14.14 15.40 -13.71
N CYS A 143 14.79 14.23 -13.58
CA CYS A 143 14.99 13.58 -12.28
C CYS A 143 15.63 14.53 -11.25
N ALA A 144 16.68 15.25 -11.64
CA ALA A 144 17.32 16.25 -10.80
C ALA A 144 16.35 17.37 -10.35
N GLY A 145 15.43 17.77 -11.21
CA GLY A 145 14.41 18.78 -10.89
C GLY A 145 13.41 18.27 -9.86
N ILE A 146 12.99 17.00 -9.97
CA ILE A 146 12.10 16.34 -9.00
C ILE A 146 12.78 16.25 -7.64
N LEU A 147 14.04 15.78 -7.60
CA LEU A 147 14.80 15.64 -6.36
C LEU A 147 15.07 16.98 -5.68
N ALA A 148 15.35 18.02 -6.45
CA ALA A 148 15.54 19.38 -5.93
C ALA A 148 14.26 19.91 -5.28
N GLU A 149 13.10 19.67 -5.91
CA GLU A 149 11.79 20.08 -5.37
C GLU A 149 11.43 19.28 -4.12
N LEU A 150 11.64 17.95 -4.13
CA LEU A 150 11.49 17.09 -2.96
C LEU A 150 12.32 17.61 -1.78
N THR A 151 13.60 17.84 -2.00
CA THR A 151 14.51 18.36 -0.98
C THR A 151 14.04 19.70 -0.42
N ALA A 152 13.62 20.61 -1.30
CA ALA A 152 13.14 21.93 -0.88
C ALA A 152 11.83 21.85 -0.07
N GLN A 153 10.94 20.92 -0.39
CA GLN A 153 9.67 20.77 0.33
C GLN A 153 9.87 20.09 1.68
N VAL A 154 10.71 19.07 1.75
CA VAL A 154 11.04 18.39 3.02
C VAL A 154 11.76 19.34 3.98
N GLN A 155 12.67 20.19 3.48
CA GLN A 155 13.36 21.19 4.31
C GLN A 155 12.43 22.28 4.86
N ARG A 156 11.27 22.50 4.23
CA ARG A 156 10.27 23.47 4.73
C ARG A 156 9.41 22.91 5.87
N ASP A 157 9.48 21.62 6.13
CA ASP A 157 8.74 20.91 7.19
C ASP A 157 7.23 21.21 7.19
N THR A 158 6.65 21.36 5.99
CA THR A 158 5.25 21.78 5.82
C THR A 158 4.31 20.64 5.52
N ALA A 159 4.83 19.46 5.16
CA ALA A 159 4.01 18.32 4.76
C ALA A 159 4.31 17.09 5.60
N SER A 160 3.26 16.44 6.12
CA SER A 160 3.37 15.14 6.81
C SER A 160 3.66 14.01 5.81
N PHE A 161 3.25 14.19 4.55
CA PHE A 161 3.47 13.26 3.44
C PHE A 161 3.73 13.99 2.13
N VAL A 162 4.59 13.43 1.30
CA VAL A 162 4.87 13.94 -0.04
C VAL A 162 4.62 12.81 -1.04
N GLU A 163 3.71 13.01 -1.99
CA GLU A 163 3.50 12.11 -3.12
C GLU A 163 4.25 12.64 -4.34
N VAL A 164 5.07 11.80 -4.93
CA VAL A 164 5.78 12.12 -6.19
C VAL A 164 5.14 11.35 -7.33
N VAL A 165 4.72 12.04 -8.36
CA VAL A 165 4.19 11.45 -9.59
C VAL A 165 5.26 11.50 -10.66
N MET A 166 5.66 10.34 -11.19
CA MET A 166 6.72 10.22 -12.20
C MET A 166 6.19 9.56 -13.47
N PRO A 167 6.33 10.22 -14.61
CA PRO A 167 5.87 9.66 -15.88
C PRO A 167 6.73 8.51 -16.38
N ASP A 168 7.94 8.33 -15.82
CA ASP A 168 8.88 7.29 -16.22
C ASP A 168 9.34 6.46 -15.03
N VAL A 169 9.26 5.14 -15.18
CA VAL A 169 9.70 4.14 -14.18
C VAL A 169 11.21 4.26 -13.90
N LEU A 170 12.01 4.67 -14.87
CA LEU A 170 13.48 4.80 -14.70
C LEU A 170 13.85 5.84 -13.66
N ASN A 171 13.06 6.90 -13.52
CA ASN A 171 13.29 7.95 -12.54
C ASN A 171 12.88 7.55 -11.12
N THR A 172 12.18 6.44 -10.96
CA THR A 172 11.72 5.91 -9.66
C THR A 172 12.89 5.58 -8.74
N TYR A 173 13.94 4.98 -9.29
CA TYR A 173 15.11 4.56 -8.54
C TYR A 173 15.81 5.73 -7.82
N ASP A 174 15.95 6.85 -8.49
CA ASP A 174 16.61 8.02 -7.92
C ASP A 174 15.84 8.61 -6.73
N VAL A 175 14.51 8.59 -6.79
CA VAL A 175 13.64 9.03 -5.68
C VAL A 175 13.74 8.07 -4.50
N ILE A 176 13.80 6.75 -4.76
CA ILE A 176 14.00 5.74 -3.71
C ILE A 176 15.34 5.94 -3.01
N VAL A 177 16.42 6.05 -3.77
CA VAL A 177 17.77 6.28 -3.24
C VAL A 177 17.85 7.60 -2.45
N TRP A 178 17.19 8.64 -2.94
CA TRP A 178 17.11 9.91 -2.24
C TRP A 178 16.39 9.76 -0.89
N ALA A 179 15.25 9.05 -0.86
CA ALA A 179 14.49 8.82 0.37
C ALA A 179 15.32 8.02 1.39
N GLU A 180 15.95 6.92 0.96
CA GLU A 180 16.79 6.10 1.82
C GLU A 180 17.96 6.88 2.40
N ASN A 181 18.68 7.64 1.58
CA ASN A 181 19.81 8.45 2.02
C ASN A 181 19.39 9.62 2.94
N GLY A 182 18.19 10.12 2.78
CA GLY A 182 17.62 11.18 3.61
C GLY A 182 17.00 10.68 4.92
N GLY A 183 16.90 9.36 5.13
CA GLY A 183 16.22 8.77 6.29
C GLY A 183 14.69 8.88 6.22
N HIS A 184 14.14 9.10 5.02
CA HIS A 184 12.71 9.21 4.77
C HIS A 184 12.09 7.84 4.50
N SER A 185 10.85 7.65 4.92
CA SER A 185 10.15 6.37 4.74
C SER A 185 9.31 6.38 3.47
N ILE A 186 9.53 5.42 2.57
CA ILE A 186 8.62 5.19 1.44
C ILE A 186 7.42 4.41 1.96
N ILE A 187 6.25 5.01 1.86
CA ILE A 187 5.01 4.45 2.38
C ILE A 187 4.34 3.55 1.35
N THR A 188 4.32 3.99 0.09
CA THR A 188 3.75 3.20 -1.01
C THR A 188 4.37 3.62 -2.34
N GLN A 189 4.43 2.67 -3.25
CA GLN A 189 4.77 2.88 -4.65
C GLN A 189 3.70 2.19 -5.50
N ARG A 190 3.11 2.93 -6.43
CA ARG A 190 2.06 2.40 -7.32
C ARG A 190 2.25 2.91 -8.75
N LYS A 191 1.81 2.15 -9.71
CA LYS A 191 1.74 2.55 -11.12
C LYS A 191 0.28 2.86 -11.45
N ASP A 192 0.03 4.04 -12.02
CA ASP A 192 -1.30 4.41 -12.47
C ASP A 192 -1.57 3.93 -13.91
N GLU A 193 -2.80 4.14 -14.40
CA GLU A 193 -3.22 3.70 -15.74
C GLU A 193 -2.46 4.38 -16.88
N THR A 194 -1.94 5.56 -16.64
CA THR A 194 -1.12 6.28 -17.63
C THR A 194 0.28 5.71 -17.73
N GLY A 195 0.61 4.75 -16.86
CA GLY A 195 1.94 4.18 -16.75
C GLY A 195 2.87 5.00 -15.84
N SER A 196 2.39 6.10 -15.27
CA SER A 196 3.14 6.91 -14.30
C SER A 196 3.26 6.20 -12.97
N VAL A 197 4.40 6.35 -12.31
CA VAL A 197 4.64 5.82 -10.97
C VAL A 197 4.40 6.90 -9.93
N ARG A 198 3.64 6.56 -8.89
CA ARG A 198 3.40 7.42 -7.73
C ARG A 198 4.10 6.83 -6.53
N ILE A 199 4.93 7.62 -5.87
CA ILE A 199 5.64 7.26 -4.64
C ILE A 199 5.17 8.18 -3.53
N LEU A 200 4.64 7.60 -2.46
CA LEU A 200 4.29 8.33 -1.25
C LEU A 200 5.43 8.21 -0.24
N ILE A 201 5.91 9.34 0.20
CA ILE A 201 7.05 9.46 1.12
C ILE A 201 6.59 10.14 2.39
N LYS A 202 7.01 9.61 3.52
CA LYS A 202 6.96 10.27 4.82
C LYS A 202 8.36 10.84 5.09
N PRO A 203 8.49 12.16 5.13
CA PRO A 203 9.76 12.82 5.46
C PRO A 203 10.29 12.48 6.85
#